data_f0e46bb314491bc6ab538276573cc277
#
_entry.id   f0e46bb314491bc6ab538276573cc277
#
_cell.length_a   1.000
_cell.length_b   1.000
_cell.length_c   1.000
_cell.angle_alpha   90.00
_cell.angle_beta   90.00
_cell.angle_gamma   90.00
#
_symmetry.space_group_name_H-M   'P 1'
#
loop_
_entity.id
_entity.type
_entity.pdbx_description
1 polymer ?
#
loop_
_entity_poly.entity_id
_entity_poly.type
_entity_poly.pdbx_seq_one_letter_code
_entity_poly.pdbx_strand_id
1 'polypeptide(L)'
;MILSFKHTAEPAPQTLAELPAGRWVEIRSVDRPPAEAPWLAALGLSPGQRLTVLRRAAWGGPLHVRTEGAGELALDLDLARRIHVIDGSRCP
;
A
#
# COMPACT_ATOMS: atom_id res chain seq x y z
N MET A 1 -7.23 -20.20 -26.78
CA MET A 1 -7.03 -20.02 -26.46
C MET A 1 -7.04 -19.33 -25.72
N ILE A 2 -6.88 -18.96 -25.55
CA ILE A 2 -6.70 -18.43 -25.09
C ILE A 2 -6.68 -17.87 -24.18
N LEU A 3 -6.62 -17.77 -23.98
CA LEU A 3 -6.52 -17.35 -23.29
C LEU A 3 -6.26 -16.74 -22.46
N SER A 4 -6.05 -16.70 -22.35
CA SER A 4 -5.66 -16.19 -21.77
C SER A 4 -5.59 -15.36 -21.23
N PHE A 5 -5.50 -15.06 -21.11
CA PHE A 5 -5.22 -14.26 -20.78
C PHE A 5 -5.55 -13.39 -20.28
N LYS A 6 -5.85 -13.37 -20.19
CA LYS A 6 -6.02 -12.63 -19.79
C LYS A 6 -6.00 -12.11 -18.70
N HIS A 7 -6.27 -12.31 -18.37
CA HIS A 7 -6.22 -11.86 -17.17
C HIS A 7 -5.10 -11.07 -16.83
N THR A 8 -4.47 -11.09 -17.45
CA THR A 8 -3.26 -10.32 -17.39
C THR A 8 -3.49 -8.83 -17.43
N ALA A 9 -4.63 -8.41 -17.87
CA ALA A 9 -4.90 -6.99 -17.97
C ALA A 9 -4.95 -6.31 -16.62
N GLU A 10 -5.23 -7.06 -15.57
CA GLU A 10 -5.34 -6.48 -14.26
C GLU A 10 -4.20 -6.95 -13.37
N PRO A 11 -3.53 -6.02 -12.69
CA PRO A 11 -2.54 -6.44 -11.74
C PRO A 11 -3.21 -7.23 -10.62
N ALA A 12 -2.51 -8.21 -10.09
CA ALA A 12 -3.01 -8.95 -8.96
C ALA A 12 -3.21 -7.99 -7.79
N PRO A 13 -4.22 -8.22 -6.96
CA PRO A 13 -4.36 -7.41 -5.77
C PRO A 13 -3.12 -7.51 -4.91
N GLN A 14 -2.67 -6.38 -4.41
CA GLN A 14 -1.48 -6.35 -3.59
C GLN A 14 -1.76 -5.55 -2.34
N THR A 15 -1.13 -5.95 -1.26
CA THR A 15 -1.15 -5.17 -0.04
C THR A 15 0.21 -4.52 0.13
N LEU A 16 0.23 -3.51 0.98
CA LEU A 16 1.46 -2.80 1.25
C LEU A 16 2.53 -3.72 1.82
N ALA A 17 2.11 -4.74 2.56
CA ALA A 17 3.05 -5.67 3.17
C ALA A 17 3.84 -6.48 2.16
N GLU A 18 3.37 -6.58 0.93
CA GLU A 18 3.99 -7.41 -0.09
C GLU A 18 4.99 -6.68 -0.96
N LEU A 19 5.06 -5.36 -0.84
CA LEU A 19 5.85 -4.59 -1.79
C LEU A 19 7.26 -4.37 -1.29
N PRO A 20 8.24 -4.40 -2.21
CA PRO A 20 9.62 -4.11 -1.83
C PRO A 20 9.82 -2.63 -1.54
N ALA A 21 10.90 -2.33 -0.84
CA ALA A 21 11.27 -0.95 -0.59
C ALA A 21 11.64 -0.25 -1.89
N GLY A 22 11.50 1.07 -1.88
CA GLY A 22 11.87 1.88 -3.02
C GLY A 22 10.75 2.15 -4.00
N ARG A 23 9.58 1.59 -3.77
CA ARG A 23 8.46 1.77 -4.67
C ARG A 23 7.45 2.74 -4.10
N TRP A 24 6.88 3.56 -4.98
CA TRP A 24 5.73 4.35 -4.57
C TRP A 24 4.46 3.65 -5.05
N VAL A 25 3.43 3.80 -4.27
CA VAL A 25 2.15 3.15 -4.54
C VAL A 25 1.02 4.10 -4.26
N GLU A 26 -0.13 3.79 -4.83
CA GLU A 26 -1.35 4.51 -4.53
C GLU A 26 -2.26 3.59 -3.73
N ILE A 27 -2.83 4.12 -2.66
CA ILE A 27 -3.74 3.34 -1.82
C ILE A 27 -5.08 3.22 -2.53
N ARG A 28 -5.55 1.99 -2.67
CA ARG A 28 -6.87 1.73 -3.22
C ARG A 28 -7.92 1.65 -2.14
N SER A 29 -7.63 0.94 -1.08
CA SER A 29 -8.58 0.75 0.01
C SER A 29 -7.83 0.34 1.25
N VAL A 30 -8.43 0.55 2.39
CA VAL A 30 -7.89 0.13 3.67
C VAL A 30 -8.97 -0.71 4.35
N ASP A 31 -8.60 -1.94 4.69
CA ASP A 31 -9.52 -2.89 5.29
C ASP A 31 -9.57 -2.69 6.80
N ARG A 32 -10.21 -1.59 7.21
CA ARG A 32 -10.39 -1.25 8.61
C ARG A 32 -11.78 -0.69 8.81
N PRO A 33 -12.29 -0.73 10.04
CA PRO A 33 -13.64 -0.22 10.32
C PRO A 33 -13.78 1.24 9.88
N PRO A 34 -14.93 1.63 9.33
CA PRO A 34 -15.11 3.01 8.87
C PRO A 34 -14.87 4.06 9.95
N ALA A 35 -15.05 3.71 11.21
CA ALA A 35 -14.81 4.67 12.29
C ALA A 35 -13.36 5.10 12.37
N GLU A 36 -12.44 4.32 11.79
CA GLU A 36 -11.02 4.66 11.80
C GLU A 36 -10.60 5.54 10.64
N ALA A 37 -11.49 5.79 9.69
CA ALA A 37 -11.14 6.53 8.49
C ALA A 37 -10.56 7.92 8.78
N PRO A 38 -11.10 8.72 9.70
CA PRO A 38 -10.50 10.03 9.97
C PRO A 38 -9.09 9.91 10.53
N TRP A 39 -8.85 8.92 11.38
CA TRP A 39 -7.52 8.72 11.94
C TRP A 39 -6.54 8.29 10.85
N LEU A 40 -6.96 7.38 9.98
CA LEU A 40 -6.11 6.94 8.88
C LEU A 40 -5.83 8.08 7.92
N ALA A 41 -6.83 8.91 7.64
CA ALA A 41 -6.64 10.05 6.75
C ALA A 41 -5.61 11.03 7.32
N ALA A 42 -5.63 11.22 8.63
CA ALA A 42 -4.65 12.10 9.26
C ALA A 42 -3.23 11.58 9.10
N LEU A 43 -3.07 10.27 8.92
CA LEU A 43 -1.77 9.67 8.69
C LEU A 43 -1.41 9.61 7.20
N GLY A 44 -2.30 10.09 6.33
CA GLY A 44 -2.06 10.00 4.89
C GLY A 44 -2.41 8.65 4.30
N LEU A 45 -3.24 7.87 4.97
CA LEU A 45 -3.53 6.48 4.59
C LEU A 45 -4.97 6.34 4.11
N SER A 46 -5.42 7.23 3.25
CA SER A 46 -6.75 7.16 2.67
C SER A 46 -6.68 6.70 1.22
N PRO A 47 -7.76 6.14 0.69
CA PRO A 47 -7.79 5.82 -0.73
C PRO A 47 -7.45 7.04 -1.58
N GLY A 48 -6.64 6.83 -2.61
CA GLY A 48 -6.16 7.88 -3.47
C GLY A 48 -4.87 8.54 -3.03
N GLN A 49 -4.45 8.32 -1.79
CA GLN A 49 -3.20 8.88 -1.30
C GLN A 49 -2.03 8.03 -1.81
N ARG A 50 -0.87 8.65 -1.93
CA ARG A 50 0.34 7.97 -2.36
C ARG A 50 1.32 7.87 -1.23
N LEU A 51 2.10 6.80 -1.26
CA LEU A 51 3.19 6.66 -0.30
C LEU A 51 4.32 5.88 -0.94
N THR A 52 5.48 5.98 -0.34
CA THR A 52 6.66 5.25 -0.77
C THR A 52 7.12 4.38 0.38
N VAL A 53 7.41 3.12 0.08
CA VAL A 53 8.01 2.23 1.07
C VAL A 53 9.49 2.55 1.13
N LEU A 54 9.96 3.04 2.26
CA LEU A 54 11.36 3.43 2.39
C LEU A 54 12.23 2.25 2.78
N ARG A 55 11.75 1.42 3.69
CA ARG A 55 12.48 0.22 4.08
C ARG A 55 11.55 -0.71 4.83
N ARG A 56 11.96 -1.95 4.89
CA ARG A 56 11.23 -3.00 5.58
C ARG A 56 12.13 -3.53 6.69
N ALA A 57 11.60 -3.65 7.88
CA ALA A 57 12.35 -4.29 8.95
C ALA A 57 12.41 -5.79 8.71
N ALA A 58 13.50 -6.41 9.15
CA ALA A 58 13.63 -7.86 9.05
C ALA A 58 12.65 -8.54 9.98
N TRP A 59 12.38 -9.81 9.68
CA TRP A 59 11.65 -10.70 10.58
C TRP A 59 10.23 -10.27 10.85
N GLY A 60 9.57 -9.68 9.84
CA GLY A 60 8.18 -9.29 10.01
C GLY A 60 7.98 -8.02 10.80
N GLY A 61 9.02 -7.22 10.95
CA GLY A 61 8.91 -5.95 11.66
C GLY A 61 8.17 -4.90 10.85
N PRO A 62 8.12 -3.69 11.37
CA PRO A 62 7.32 -2.64 10.74
C PRO A 62 7.91 -2.19 9.41
N LEU A 63 7.04 -1.63 8.56
CA LEU A 63 7.45 -0.96 7.34
C LEU A 63 7.64 0.52 7.64
N HIS A 64 8.72 1.08 7.12
CA HIS A 64 8.94 2.51 7.20
C HIS A 64 8.50 3.11 5.88
N VAL A 65 7.55 4.03 5.92
CA VAL A 65 6.97 4.60 4.73
C VAL A 65 6.99 6.12 4.80
N ARG A 66 6.90 6.74 3.64
CA ARG A 66 6.72 8.19 3.54
C ARG A 66 5.40 8.43 2.82
N THR A 67 4.50 9.16 3.47
CA THR A 67 3.24 9.54 2.85
C THR A 67 3.32 10.98 2.38
N GLU A 68 2.55 11.31 1.37
CA GLU A 68 2.52 12.68 0.89
C GLU A 68 1.85 13.61 1.88
N GLY A 69 0.92 13.09 2.66
CA GLY A 69 0.15 13.93 3.56
C GLY A 69 0.73 14.08 4.94
N ALA A 70 1.50 13.12 5.43
CA ALA A 70 1.91 13.12 6.83
C ALA A 70 3.40 12.86 7.04
N GLY A 71 4.19 12.73 5.96
CA GLY A 71 5.61 12.50 6.11
C GLY A 71 5.91 11.04 6.42
N GLU A 72 6.98 10.82 7.17
CA GLU A 72 7.46 9.47 7.41
C GLU A 72 6.83 8.88 8.65
N LEU A 73 6.49 7.60 8.57
CA LEU A 73 5.96 6.88 9.72
C LEU A 73 6.26 5.40 9.57
N ALA A 74 6.17 4.69 10.68
CA ALA A 74 6.33 3.25 10.70
C ALA A 74 4.95 2.62 10.85
N LEU A 75 4.67 1.63 10.00
CA LEU A 75 3.42 0.89 10.04
C LEU A 75 3.72 -0.54 10.46
N ASP A 76 2.95 -1.06 11.40
CA ASP A 76 3.14 -2.45 11.74
C ASP A 76 2.68 -3.33 10.57
N LEU A 77 3.16 -4.55 10.55
CA LEU A 77 2.90 -5.44 9.44
C LEU A 77 1.42 -5.80 9.34
N ASP A 78 0.73 -5.89 10.47
CA ASP A 78 -0.68 -6.22 10.44
C ASP A 78 -1.48 -5.14 9.72
N LEU A 79 -1.19 -3.89 10.00
CA LEU A 79 -1.87 -2.81 9.29
C LEU A 79 -1.48 -2.79 7.82
N ALA A 80 -0.20 -3.03 7.52
CA ALA A 80 0.26 -3.04 6.13
C ALA A 80 -0.44 -4.11 5.32
N ARG A 81 -0.79 -5.23 5.91
CA ARG A 81 -1.52 -6.28 5.22
C ARG A 81 -2.93 -5.88 4.87
N ARG A 82 -3.45 -4.86 5.52
CA ARG A 82 -4.83 -4.40 5.32
C ARG A 82 -4.93 -3.20 4.40
N ILE A 83 -3.79 -2.71 3.91
CA ILE A 83 -3.77 -1.57 2.99
C ILE A 83 -3.55 -2.12 1.58
N HIS A 84 -4.58 -2.02 0.76
CA HIS A 84 -4.54 -2.51 -0.61
C HIS A 84 -4.08 -1.39 -1.52
N VAL A 85 -3.12 -1.70 -2.38
CA VAL A 85 -2.42 -0.67 -3.14
C VAL A 85 -2.29 -1.07 -4.61
N ILE A 86 -2.03 -0.06 -5.42
CA ILE A 86 -1.59 -0.23 -6.80
C ILE A 86 -0.15 0.21 -6.86
N ASP A 87 0.70 -0.62 -7.45
CA ASP A 87 2.11 -0.29 -7.61
C ASP A 87 2.25 0.83 -8.63
N GLY A 88 2.60 2.01 -8.15
CA GLY A 88 2.69 3.18 -9.02
C GLY A 88 3.82 3.10 -10.02
N SER A 89 4.88 2.35 -9.71
CA SER A 89 6.00 2.27 -10.62
C SER A 89 5.69 1.46 -11.86
N ARG A 90 4.55 0.76 -11.88
CA ARG A 90 4.14 -0.01 -13.04
C ARG A 90 3.22 0.77 -13.97
N CYS A 91 2.84 1.95 -13.58
CA CYS A 91 1.96 2.76 -14.43
C CYS A 91 2.72 3.24 -15.65
N PRO A 92 2.12 3.10 -16.82
CA PRO A 92 2.74 3.62 -18.04
C PRO A 92 2.82 5.13 -18.01
#